data_4e299fa1818b71e811518ef3b35f225d
#
_entry.id   4e299fa1818b71e811518ef3b35f225d
#
_cell.length_a   1.000
_cell.length_b   1.000
_cell.length_c   1.000
_cell.angle_alpha   90.00
_cell.angle_beta   90.00
_cell.angle_gamma   90.00
#
_symmetry.space_group_name_H-M   'P 1'
#
loop_
_entity.id
_entity.type
_entity.pdbx_description
1 polymer ?
#
loop_
_entity_poly.entity_id
_entity_poly.type
_entity_poly.pdbx_seq_one_letter_code
_entity_poly.pdbx_strand_id
1 'polypeptide(L)'
;MKKTADVIIIGGGINGCATAYYLAKRGIKDVLVLEADDSIGHGGSSRNGGGVRQSGRDVRELPYAMYAVNNMWPTLSEELGVDVEYYQRGNLRLGKTKAHLKKLETLASNARSVGLDMHVIDGKEVKEICPHLSDEVIGASWCPTDGHANPMKTTLAFYTRSLELGARYITGAKVKAIEKVKGKARKVILTTGEVFEGETIILAAGYESRFIARTVGIDVPMTKFFEECLVTEMQPHMFDIMLGTADADFYGHQSQHGSFVFGSDSGLEESIDKSFDDLRTTSITASAGCRAIMGYIPKLADAKIVRTWGGWCDLCFDGVPVIDRVDEVPGLILACGFTGHGFGTAPAVGLMLSQMVAGEDTIVDISSLSYDRFKSLK
;
A
#
# COMPACT_ATOMS: atom_id res chain seq x y z
N MET A 1 -18.63 -26.13 -6.28
CA MET A 1 -18.06 -24.84 -6.75
C MET A 1 -17.04 -25.15 -7.86
N LYS A 2 -16.98 -24.35 -8.92
CA LYS A 2 -16.01 -24.52 -10.02
C LYS A 2 -14.60 -24.27 -9.47
N LYS A 3 -13.70 -25.26 -9.61
CA LYS A 3 -12.30 -25.25 -9.11
C LYS A 3 -11.29 -24.84 -10.17
N THR A 4 -11.76 -24.36 -11.32
CA THR A 4 -10.91 -23.87 -12.41
C THR A 4 -11.17 -22.40 -12.67
N ALA A 5 -10.18 -21.68 -13.17
CA ALA A 5 -10.27 -20.28 -13.59
C ALA A 5 -9.25 -19.96 -14.69
N ASP A 6 -9.49 -18.89 -15.48
CA ASP A 6 -8.49 -18.38 -16.39
C ASP A 6 -7.36 -17.71 -15.58
N VAL A 7 -7.75 -16.94 -14.55
CA VAL A 7 -6.81 -16.27 -13.65
C VAL A 7 -7.19 -16.57 -12.20
N ILE A 8 -6.23 -17.02 -11.41
CA ILE A 8 -6.35 -17.13 -9.96
C ILE A 8 -5.49 -16.06 -9.32
N ILE A 9 -6.11 -15.24 -8.47
CA ILE A 9 -5.44 -14.23 -7.66
C ILE A 9 -5.37 -14.75 -6.22
N ILE A 10 -4.19 -14.81 -5.66
CA ILE A 10 -3.96 -15.20 -4.26
C ILE A 10 -3.80 -13.94 -3.43
N GLY A 11 -4.78 -13.66 -2.57
CA GLY A 11 -4.90 -12.49 -1.71
C GLY A 11 -6.03 -11.54 -2.12
N GLY A 12 -7.00 -11.33 -1.23
CA GLY A 12 -8.13 -10.39 -1.36
C GLY A 12 -7.86 -9.02 -0.76
N GLY A 13 -6.60 -8.59 -0.69
CA GLY A 13 -6.22 -7.22 -0.37
C GLY A 13 -6.53 -6.26 -1.52
N ILE A 14 -6.21 -4.97 -1.33
CA ILE A 14 -6.54 -3.94 -2.32
C ILE A 14 -5.92 -4.21 -3.70
N ASN A 15 -4.68 -4.70 -3.75
CA ASN A 15 -4.02 -5.02 -5.03
C ASN A 15 -4.71 -6.20 -5.74
N GLY A 16 -5.11 -7.23 -4.99
CA GLY A 16 -5.88 -8.35 -5.56
C GLY A 16 -7.27 -7.93 -6.03
N CYS A 17 -7.98 -7.12 -5.25
CA CYS A 17 -9.31 -6.61 -5.63
C CYS A 17 -9.25 -5.66 -6.83
N ALA A 18 -8.28 -4.75 -6.89
CA ALA A 18 -8.06 -3.87 -8.03
C ALA A 18 -7.71 -4.69 -9.29
N THR A 19 -6.84 -5.70 -9.14
CA THR A 19 -6.49 -6.59 -10.24
C THR A 19 -7.71 -7.35 -10.78
N ALA A 20 -8.51 -7.93 -9.90
CA ALA A 20 -9.74 -8.62 -10.28
C ALA A 20 -10.71 -7.69 -11.02
N TYR A 21 -10.84 -6.44 -10.55
CA TYR A 21 -11.66 -5.42 -11.21
C TYR A 21 -11.16 -5.12 -12.62
N TYR A 22 -9.88 -4.80 -12.80
CA TYR A 22 -9.36 -4.44 -14.12
C TYR A 22 -9.34 -5.63 -15.09
N LEU A 23 -9.11 -6.86 -14.60
CA LEU A 23 -9.26 -8.08 -15.42
C LEU A 23 -10.71 -8.25 -15.91
N ALA A 24 -11.68 -8.16 -14.99
CA ALA A 24 -13.09 -8.29 -15.33
C ALA A 24 -13.58 -7.16 -16.27
N LYS A 25 -13.13 -5.93 -16.03
CA LYS A 25 -13.40 -4.76 -16.89
C LYS A 25 -12.87 -4.94 -18.31
N ARG A 26 -11.74 -5.67 -18.48
CA ARG A 26 -11.18 -6.06 -19.79
C ARG A 26 -11.92 -7.22 -20.45
N GLY A 27 -12.91 -7.80 -19.79
CA GLY A 27 -13.69 -8.93 -20.31
C GLY A 27 -13.05 -10.29 -20.12
N ILE A 28 -12.03 -10.41 -19.26
CA ILE A 28 -11.50 -11.71 -18.81
C ILE A 28 -12.55 -12.32 -17.87
N LYS A 29 -13.18 -13.42 -18.33
CA LYS A 29 -14.46 -13.87 -17.75
C LYS A 29 -14.36 -14.75 -16.51
N ASP A 30 -13.24 -15.44 -16.30
CA ASP A 30 -13.10 -16.42 -15.22
C ASP A 30 -11.96 -16.04 -14.29
N VAL A 31 -12.19 -15.01 -13.48
CA VAL A 31 -11.27 -14.54 -12.46
C VAL A 31 -11.71 -15.06 -11.11
N LEU A 32 -10.80 -15.73 -10.39
CA LEU A 32 -11.03 -16.26 -9.05
C LEU A 32 -10.02 -15.63 -8.07
N VAL A 33 -10.52 -15.01 -7.01
CA VAL A 33 -9.70 -14.52 -5.89
C VAL A 33 -9.84 -15.48 -4.72
N LEU A 34 -8.70 -15.90 -4.16
CA LEU A 34 -8.61 -16.73 -2.96
C LEU A 34 -8.08 -15.86 -1.81
N GLU A 35 -8.91 -15.66 -0.79
CA GLU A 35 -8.57 -14.89 0.40
C GLU A 35 -8.45 -15.81 1.62
N ALA A 36 -7.39 -15.63 2.40
CA ALA A 36 -7.09 -16.49 3.54
C ALA A 36 -8.05 -16.26 4.72
N ASP A 37 -8.42 -15.01 4.96
CA ASP A 37 -9.32 -14.62 6.03
C ASP A 37 -10.80 -14.81 5.62
N ASP A 38 -11.71 -14.66 6.57
CA ASP A 38 -13.16 -14.75 6.35
C ASP A 38 -13.76 -13.49 5.69
N SER A 39 -12.96 -12.43 5.55
CA SER A 39 -13.35 -11.15 4.97
C SER A 39 -12.27 -10.56 4.05
N ILE A 40 -12.70 -9.74 3.08
CA ILE A 40 -11.82 -9.06 2.13
C ILE A 40 -11.12 -7.87 2.78
N GLY A 41 -9.85 -7.65 2.40
CA GLY A 41 -9.08 -6.50 2.84
C GLY A 41 -8.56 -6.60 4.28
N HIS A 42 -8.61 -7.75 4.92
CA HIS A 42 -8.27 -7.94 6.33
C HIS A 42 -6.79 -7.68 6.66
N GLY A 43 -5.88 -7.80 5.72
CA GLY A 43 -4.44 -7.52 5.87
C GLY A 43 -4.11 -6.03 5.93
N GLY A 44 -2.95 -5.62 5.41
CA GLY A 44 -2.49 -4.23 5.39
C GLY A 44 -3.42 -3.24 4.67
N SER A 45 -4.30 -3.73 3.80
CA SER A 45 -5.22 -2.90 3.00
C SER A 45 -6.22 -2.09 3.82
N SER A 46 -6.69 -2.60 4.96
CA SER A 46 -7.61 -1.90 5.86
C SER A 46 -6.94 -1.30 7.10
N ARG A 47 -5.64 -1.48 7.23
CA ARG A 47 -4.90 -1.13 8.46
C ARG A 47 -3.94 0.04 8.27
N ASN A 48 -3.89 0.63 7.08
CA ASN A 48 -3.05 1.78 6.77
C ASN A 48 -3.76 3.11 7.05
N GLY A 49 -3.01 4.20 7.10
CA GLY A 49 -3.51 5.56 7.34
C GLY A 49 -4.06 6.28 6.11
N GLY A 50 -4.33 5.59 5.00
CA GLY A 50 -5.02 6.14 3.84
C GLY A 50 -4.20 7.04 2.92
N GLY A 51 -2.88 7.04 3.02
CA GLY A 51 -2.02 7.90 2.21
C GLY A 51 -2.03 7.52 0.72
N VAL A 52 -2.43 8.45 -0.13
CA VAL A 52 -2.31 8.39 -1.60
C VAL A 52 -1.19 9.33 -2.00
N ARG A 53 0.03 8.80 -2.00
CA ARG A 53 1.23 9.62 -2.10
C ARG A 53 2.13 9.17 -3.24
N GLN A 54 2.77 10.14 -3.87
CA GLN A 54 3.91 10.01 -4.78
C GLN A 54 5.22 10.31 -4.01
N SER A 55 5.18 11.33 -3.15
CA SER A 55 6.34 11.77 -2.40
C SER A 55 6.88 10.72 -1.44
N GLY A 56 8.20 10.71 -1.26
CA GLY A 56 8.91 9.83 -0.33
C GLY A 56 9.02 8.38 -0.78
N ARG A 57 8.94 8.13 -2.10
CA ARG A 57 9.13 6.82 -2.73
C ARG A 57 10.49 6.73 -3.40
N ASP A 58 10.96 5.51 -3.64
CA ASP A 58 12.08 5.24 -4.54
C ASP A 58 11.74 5.69 -5.97
N VAL A 59 12.73 6.17 -6.71
CA VAL A 59 12.54 6.64 -8.10
C VAL A 59 11.97 5.56 -9.02
N ARG A 60 12.21 4.28 -8.73
CA ARG A 60 11.67 3.14 -9.47
C ARG A 60 10.15 2.98 -9.31
N GLU A 61 9.60 3.45 -8.18
CA GLU A 61 8.16 3.42 -7.91
C GLU A 61 7.41 4.63 -8.47
N LEU A 62 8.11 5.75 -8.66
CA LEU A 62 7.48 7.02 -9.02
C LEU A 62 6.66 6.98 -10.31
N PRO A 63 7.10 6.32 -11.41
CA PRO A 63 6.34 6.34 -12.65
C PRO A 63 4.90 5.84 -12.50
N TYR A 64 4.68 4.67 -11.89
CA TYR A 64 3.33 4.14 -11.72
C TYR A 64 2.58 4.81 -10.55
N ALA A 65 3.27 5.30 -9.51
CA ALA A 65 2.66 6.06 -8.44
C ALA A 65 2.12 7.41 -8.97
N MET A 66 2.89 8.12 -9.77
CA MET A 66 2.46 9.36 -10.45
C MET A 66 1.30 9.09 -11.40
N TYR A 67 1.36 7.99 -12.15
CA TYR A 67 0.24 7.62 -13.01
C TYR A 67 -1.05 7.39 -12.21
N ALA A 68 -0.98 6.63 -11.11
CA ALA A 68 -2.12 6.38 -10.24
C ALA A 68 -2.73 7.68 -9.71
N VAL A 69 -1.89 8.54 -9.13
CA VAL A 69 -2.34 9.78 -8.45
C VAL A 69 -2.88 10.81 -9.44
N ASN A 70 -2.27 10.95 -10.60
CA ASN A 70 -2.64 12.00 -11.55
C ASN A 70 -3.75 11.58 -12.52
N ASN A 71 -3.89 10.28 -12.82
CA ASN A 71 -4.80 9.82 -13.88
C ASN A 71 -5.92 8.90 -13.40
N MET A 72 -5.79 8.28 -12.20
CA MET A 72 -6.77 7.28 -11.76
C MET A 72 -7.52 7.73 -10.51
N TRP A 73 -6.83 8.15 -9.47
CA TRP A 73 -7.47 8.57 -8.22
C TRP A 73 -8.51 9.68 -8.38
N PRO A 74 -8.30 10.73 -9.21
CA PRO A 74 -9.28 11.81 -9.36
C PRO A 74 -10.66 11.37 -9.84
N THR A 75 -10.73 10.30 -10.62
CA THR A 75 -11.99 9.77 -11.19
C THR A 75 -12.41 8.45 -10.57
N LEU A 76 -11.66 7.93 -9.60
CA LEU A 76 -11.86 6.58 -9.07
C LEU A 76 -13.23 6.41 -8.40
N SER A 77 -13.73 7.43 -7.69
CA SER A 77 -15.05 7.40 -7.08
C SER A 77 -16.16 7.24 -8.13
N GLU A 78 -16.07 7.97 -9.24
CA GLU A 78 -16.99 7.85 -10.35
C GLU A 78 -16.88 6.48 -11.04
N GLU A 79 -15.65 6.03 -11.31
CA GLU A 79 -15.37 4.74 -11.96
C GLU A 79 -15.93 3.56 -11.15
N LEU A 80 -15.79 3.59 -9.83
CA LEU A 80 -16.25 2.53 -8.95
C LEU A 80 -17.70 2.70 -8.48
N GLY A 81 -18.31 3.88 -8.73
CA GLY A 81 -19.68 4.20 -8.30
C GLY A 81 -19.83 4.35 -6.78
N VAL A 82 -18.75 4.59 -6.07
CA VAL A 82 -18.71 4.74 -4.60
C VAL A 82 -17.72 5.86 -4.26
N ASP A 83 -18.11 6.79 -3.39
CA ASP A 83 -17.21 7.79 -2.85
C ASP A 83 -16.12 7.13 -1.99
N VAL A 84 -14.89 7.07 -2.51
CA VAL A 84 -13.72 6.52 -1.82
C VAL A 84 -13.07 7.53 -0.88
N GLU A 85 -13.66 8.70 -0.72
CA GLU A 85 -13.15 9.80 0.11
C GLU A 85 -11.72 10.20 -0.28
N TYR A 86 -11.48 10.34 -1.59
CA TYR A 86 -10.20 10.81 -2.09
C TYR A 86 -10.13 12.33 -2.07
N TYR A 87 -9.09 12.84 -1.39
CA TYR A 87 -8.81 14.26 -1.28
C TYR A 87 -7.36 14.53 -1.67
N GLN A 88 -7.17 15.19 -2.82
CA GLN A 88 -5.86 15.63 -3.32
C GLN A 88 -5.59 17.04 -2.80
N ARG A 89 -4.99 17.14 -1.61
CA ARG A 89 -4.76 18.42 -0.91
C ARG A 89 -3.30 18.68 -0.60
N GLY A 90 -2.41 17.81 -1.07
CA GLY A 90 -0.97 17.89 -0.85
C GLY A 90 -0.50 17.16 0.40
N ASN A 91 0.82 17.09 0.52
CA ASN A 91 1.51 16.46 1.65
C ASN A 91 2.72 17.29 2.07
N LEU A 92 2.79 17.62 3.36
CA LEU A 92 3.96 18.20 4.00
C LEU A 92 4.72 17.12 4.76
N ARG A 93 6.00 16.95 4.44
CA ARG A 93 6.92 16.17 5.27
C ARG A 93 7.80 17.13 6.06
N LEU A 94 7.56 17.22 7.37
CA LEU A 94 8.02 18.27 8.26
C LEU A 94 9.46 18.07 8.73
N GLY A 95 10.21 19.15 8.88
CA GLY A 95 11.56 19.16 9.41
C GLY A 95 11.76 20.21 10.50
N LYS A 96 12.42 19.82 11.61
CA LYS A 96 12.77 20.70 12.73
C LYS A 96 14.25 21.04 12.79
N THR A 97 15.07 20.41 11.98
CA THR A 97 16.54 20.61 12.00
C THR A 97 17.09 20.80 10.59
N LYS A 98 18.28 21.39 10.48
CA LYS A 98 18.99 21.48 9.19
C LYS A 98 19.30 20.11 8.60
N ALA A 99 19.52 19.08 9.42
CA ALA A 99 19.71 17.71 8.97
C ALA A 99 18.43 17.16 8.33
N HIS A 100 17.26 17.43 8.93
CA HIS A 100 15.96 17.08 8.36
C HIS A 100 15.77 17.74 6.98
N LEU A 101 16.04 19.06 6.87
CA LEU A 101 15.89 19.77 5.59
C LEU A 101 16.81 19.20 4.50
N LYS A 102 18.06 18.84 4.86
CA LYS A 102 18.97 18.20 3.93
C LYS A 102 18.46 16.85 3.43
N LYS A 103 17.89 16.03 4.33
CA LYS A 103 17.26 14.75 3.99
C LYS A 103 16.06 14.96 3.03
N LEU A 104 15.22 15.95 3.37
CA LEU A 104 14.04 16.29 2.57
C LEU A 104 14.43 16.83 1.18
N GLU A 105 15.49 17.63 1.08
CA GLU A 105 15.99 18.12 -0.21
C GLU A 105 16.52 16.97 -1.09
N THR A 106 17.20 15.99 -0.50
CA THR A 106 17.62 14.79 -1.24
C THR A 106 16.41 14.04 -1.82
N LEU A 107 15.37 13.83 -1.00
CA LEU A 107 14.13 13.20 -1.46
C LEU A 107 13.44 14.01 -2.56
N ALA A 108 13.35 15.33 -2.41
CA ALA A 108 12.74 16.21 -3.40
C ALA A 108 13.53 16.24 -4.71
N SER A 109 14.87 16.29 -4.62
CA SER A 109 15.75 16.25 -5.80
C SER A 109 15.58 14.94 -6.58
N ASN A 110 15.56 13.81 -5.90
CA ASN A 110 15.32 12.51 -6.54
C ASN A 110 13.95 12.46 -7.21
N ALA A 111 12.91 12.98 -6.55
CA ALA A 111 11.56 13.02 -7.11
C ALA A 111 11.48 13.91 -8.35
N ARG A 112 12.09 15.10 -8.33
CA ARG A 112 12.18 16.01 -9.49
C ARG A 112 12.91 15.39 -10.67
N SER A 113 13.90 14.53 -10.43
CA SER A 113 14.66 13.89 -11.52
C SER A 113 13.79 13.00 -12.43
N VAL A 114 12.63 12.58 -11.95
CA VAL A 114 11.64 11.79 -12.71
C VAL A 114 10.34 12.56 -12.96
N GLY A 115 10.36 13.90 -12.76
CA GLY A 115 9.26 14.79 -13.14
C GLY A 115 8.19 15.03 -12.08
N LEU A 116 8.37 14.58 -10.82
CA LEU A 116 7.44 14.91 -9.76
C LEU A 116 7.64 16.35 -9.27
N ASP A 117 6.56 17.12 -9.22
CA ASP A 117 6.56 18.46 -8.61
C ASP A 117 6.64 18.32 -7.08
N MET A 118 7.86 18.43 -6.58
CA MET A 118 8.18 18.35 -5.14
C MET A 118 9.35 19.26 -4.82
N HIS A 119 9.21 20.11 -3.81
CA HIS A 119 10.25 21.05 -3.40
C HIS A 119 10.28 21.23 -1.88
N VAL A 120 11.39 21.75 -1.38
CA VAL A 120 11.51 22.12 0.04
C VAL A 120 11.10 23.57 0.20
N ILE A 121 10.25 23.84 1.19
CA ILE A 121 9.75 25.14 1.56
C ILE A 121 10.21 25.51 2.98
N ASP A 122 10.27 26.80 3.28
CA ASP A 122 10.68 27.28 4.59
C ASP A 122 9.55 27.24 5.63
N GLY A 123 9.89 27.55 6.88
CA GLY A 123 8.91 27.52 7.99
C GLY A 123 7.78 28.53 7.84
N LYS A 124 8.00 29.65 7.14
CA LYS A 124 6.97 30.65 6.87
C LYS A 124 5.92 30.10 5.89
N GLU A 125 6.37 29.56 4.78
CA GLU A 125 5.52 28.91 3.77
C GLU A 125 4.75 27.72 4.38
N VAL A 126 5.41 26.93 5.25
CA VAL A 126 4.75 25.83 5.99
C VAL A 126 3.59 26.37 6.84
N LYS A 127 3.79 27.51 7.53
CA LYS A 127 2.74 28.13 8.35
C LYS A 127 1.59 28.71 7.52
N GLU A 128 1.87 29.17 6.30
CA GLU A 128 0.82 29.62 5.38
C GLU A 128 -0.07 28.45 4.93
N ILE A 129 0.50 27.26 4.73
CA ILE A 129 -0.25 26.05 4.35
C ILE A 129 -0.95 25.44 5.58
N CYS A 130 -0.26 25.34 6.71
CA CYS A 130 -0.78 24.71 7.93
C CYS A 130 -0.39 25.52 9.19
N PRO A 131 -1.21 26.52 9.58
CA PRO A 131 -0.92 27.43 10.69
C PRO A 131 -0.94 26.77 12.07
N HIS A 132 -1.42 25.53 12.17
CA HIS A 132 -1.54 24.81 13.43
C HIS A 132 -0.27 24.03 13.84
N LEU A 133 0.73 23.98 12.96
CA LEU A 133 1.99 23.32 13.25
C LEU A 133 2.82 24.09 14.30
N SER A 134 3.68 23.39 15.01
CA SER A 134 4.62 23.96 15.98
C SER A 134 5.59 24.97 15.31
N ASP A 135 6.00 26.00 16.05
CA ASP A 135 7.00 26.97 15.61
C ASP A 135 8.40 26.37 15.50
N GLU A 136 8.60 25.16 16.05
CA GLU A 136 9.85 24.42 15.89
C GLU A 136 10.02 23.84 14.47
N VAL A 137 8.98 23.83 13.65
CA VAL A 137 9.07 23.37 12.25
C VAL A 137 9.72 24.47 11.44
N ILE A 138 10.95 24.22 10.98
CA ILE A 138 11.74 25.20 10.22
C ILE A 138 11.62 25.08 8.71
N GLY A 139 10.90 24.04 8.23
CA GLY A 139 10.61 23.82 6.82
C GLY A 139 10.03 22.42 6.58
N ALA A 140 9.68 22.15 5.37
CA ALA A 140 9.11 20.87 4.93
C ALA A 140 9.42 20.59 3.46
N SER A 141 9.35 19.32 3.03
CA SER A 141 9.10 19.06 1.61
C SER A 141 7.61 19.12 1.34
N TRP A 142 7.25 19.77 0.25
CA TRP A 142 5.89 19.98 -0.21
C TRP A 142 5.67 19.25 -1.54
N CYS A 143 4.63 18.42 -1.59
CA CYS A 143 4.13 17.79 -2.81
C CYS A 143 2.63 18.12 -2.95
N PRO A 144 2.25 19.05 -3.84
CA PRO A 144 0.88 19.56 -3.94
C PRO A 144 -0.13 18.53 -4.47
N THR A 145 0.36 17.52 -5.18
CA THR A 145 -0.47 16.50 -5.85
C THR A 145 -0.68 15.23 -5.01
N ASP A 146 -0.05 15.11 -3.86
CA ASP A 146 -0.34 14.04 -2.92
C ASP A 146 -1.73 14.22 -2.25
N GLY A 147 -2.24 13.16 -1.65
CA GLY A 147 -3.53 13.18 -0.98
C GLY A 147 -3.76 11.97 -0.09
N HIS A 148 -5.00 11.78 0.29
CA HIS A 148 -5.44 10.62 1.06
C HIS A 148 -6.81 10.14 0.60
N ALA A 149 -7.14 8.90 0.94
CA ALA A 149 -8.44 8.29 0.67
C ALA A 149 -8.81 7.30 1.80
N ASN A 150 -10.03 6.83 1.80
CA ASN A 150 -10.48 5.83 2.77
C ASN A 150 -10.08 4.42 2.31
N PRO A 151 -9.15 3.74 3.03
CA PRO A 151 -8.64 2.44 2.57
C PRO A 151 -9.71 1.35 2.51
N MET A 152 -10.60 1.31 3.50
CA MET A 152 -11.64 0.31 3.57
C MET A 152 -12.68 0.50 2.45
N LYS A 153 -13.18 1.73 2.28
CA LYS A 153 -14.13 2.06 1.20
C LYS A 153 -13.55 1.73 -0.17
N THR A 154 -12.29 2.11 -0.42
CA THR A 154 -11.62 1.85 -1.70
C THR A 154 -11.48 0.35 -1.97
N THR A 155 -11.01 -0.41 -0.98
CA THR A 155 -10.85 -1.87 -1.14
C THR A 155 -12.17 -2.56 -1.41
N LEU A 156 -13.21 -2.22 -0.63
CA LEU A 156 -14.55 -2.78 -0.80
C LEU A 156 -15.22 -2.34 -2.10
N ALA A 157 -14.97 -1.11 -2.58
CA ALA A 157 -15.47 -0.65 -3.86
C ALA A 157 -14.88 -1.46 -5.03
N PHE A 158 -13.58 -1.70 -5.06
CA PHE A 158 -12.96 -2.60 -6.04
C PHE A 158 -13.52 -4.02 -5.95
N TYR A 159 -13.65 -4.56 -4.75
CA TYR A 159 -14.24 -5.87 -4.51
C TYR A 159 -15.67 -5.98 -5.08
N THR A 160 -16.57 -5.08 -4.65
CA THR A 160 -17.97 -5.09 -5.06
C THR A 160 -18.08 -4.93 -6.58
N ARG A 161 -17.33 -3.98 -7.14
CA ARG A 161 -17.39 -3.72 -8.57
C ARG A 161 -16.84 -4.88 -9.40
N SER A 162 -15.80 -5.56 -8.93
CA SER A 162 -15.30 -6.76 -9.60
C SER A 162 -16.29 -7.93 -9.56
N LEU A 163 -17.02 -8.10 -8.45
CA LEU A 163 -18.11 -9.08 -8.34
C LEU A 163 -19.24 -8.81 -9.36
N GLU A 164 -19.67 -7.56 -9.47
CA GLU A 164 -20.68 -7.13 -10.44
C GLU A 164 -20.27 -7.44 -11.88
N LEU A 165 -18.96 -7.38 -12.16
CA LEU A 165 -18.39 -7.73 -13.46
C LEU A 165 -18.11 -9.22 -13.64
N GLY A 166 -18.42 -10.06 -12.64
CA GLY A 166 -18.36 -11.51 -12.71
C GLY A 166 -17.13 -12.17 -12.10
N ALA A 167 -16.25 -11.43 -11.43
CA ALA A 167 -15.16 -12.04 -10.64
C ALA A 167 -15.75 -12.86 -9.47
N ARG A 168 -15.07 -13.95 -9.13
CA ARG A 168 -15.45 -14.84 -8.02
C ARG A 168 -14.48 -14.72 -6.87
N TYR A 169 -14.98 -14.81 -5.64
CA TYR A 169 -14.17 -14.77 -4.44
C TYR A 169 -14.50 -15.97 -3.54
N ILE A 170 -13.45 -16.52 -2.92
CA ILE A 170 -13.57 -17.54 -1.87
C ILE A 170 -12.75 -17.03 -0.69
N THR A 171 -13.43 -16.74 0.41
CA THR A 171 -12.84 -16.37 1.70
C THR A 171 -12.60 -17.63 2.55
N GLY A 172 -11.76 -17.56 3.58
CA GLY A 172 -11.34 -18.73 4.35
C GLY A 172 -10.47 -19.70 3.53
N ALA A 173 -9.96 -19.25 2.38
CA ALA A 173 -9.21 -20.05 1.41
C ALA A 173 -7.69 -19.83 1.56
N LYS A 174 -7.13 -20.17 2.72
CA LYS A 174 -5.70 -20.01 2.99
C LYS A 174 -4.87 -20.90 2.06
N VAL A 175 -4.13 -20.25 1.17
CA VAL A 175 -3.25 -20.96 0.22
C VAL A 175 -1.99 -21.45 0.95
N LYS A 176 -1.69 -22.73 0.74
CA LYS A 176 -0.48 -23.39 1.25
C LYS A 176 0.65 -23.42 0.22
N ALA A 177 0.33 -23.65 -1.05
CA ALA A 177 1.32 -23.87 -2.07
C ALA A 177 0.80 -23.59 -3.48
N ILE A 178 1.72 -23.31 -4.39
CA ILE A 178 1.53 -23.38 -5.83
C ILE A 178 2.27 -24.62 -6.34
N GLU A 179 1.68 -25.34 -7.29
CA GLU A 179 2.32 -26.45 -7.97
C GLU A 179 2.50 -26.19 -9.46
N LYS A 180 3.63 -26.67 -9.98
CA LYS A 180 3.92 -26.68 -11.42
C LYS A 180 3.36 -27.93 -12.09
N VAL A 181 2.64 -27.76 -13.21
CA VAL A 181 2.23 -28.81 -14.09
C VAL A 181 2.94 -28.59 -15.43
N LYS A 182 3.73 -29.57 -15.87
CA LYS A 182 4.56 -29.48 -17.09
C LYS A 182 5.42 -28.19 -17.11
N GLY A 183 6.01 -27.86 -15.97
CA GLY A 183 6.91 -26.71 -15.80
C GLY A 183 6.23 -25.35 -15.60
N LYS A 184 4.90 -25.25 -15.69
CA LYS A 184 4.14 -23.99 -15.52
C LYS A 184 3.39 -23.98 -14.20
N ALA A 185 3.29 -22.83 -13.52
CA ALA A 185 2.40 -22.65 -12.38
C ALA A 185 0.95 -22.86 -12.83
N ARG A 186 0.24 -23.82 -12.22
CA ARG A 186 -1.12 -24.22 -12.65
C ARG A 186 -2.05 -24.50 -11.50
N LYS A 187 -1.55 -25.07 -10.40
CA LYS A 187 -2.38 -25.48 -9.28
C LYS A 187 -2.10 -24.62 -8.06
N VAL A 188 -3.16 -24.25 -7.37
CA VAL A 188 -3.13 -23.58 -6.07
C VAL A 188 -3.74 -24.53 -5.05
N ILE A 189 -2.98 -24.86 -4.02
CA ILE A 189 -3.36 -25.82 -2.97
C ILE A 189 -3.65 -25.06 -1.71
N LEU A 190 -4.83 -25.24 -1.15
CA LEU A 190 -5.22 -24.70 0.13
C LEU A 190 -4.67 -25.52 1.31
N THR A 191 -4.66 -24.94 2.50
CA THR A 191 -4.32 -25.66 3.74
C THR A 191 -5.31 -26.79 4.06
N THR A 192 -6.53 -26.72 3.53
CA THR A 192 -7.55 -27.78 3.61
C THR A 192 -7.29 -28.97 2.71
N GLY A 193 -6.32 -28.86 1.79
CA GLY A 193 -6.04 -29.86 0.75
C GLY A 193 -6.88 -29.68 -0.53
N GLU A 194 -7.78 -28.69 -0.58
CA GLU A 194 -8.48 -28.36 -1.83
C GLU A 194 -7.51 -27.81 -2.87
N VAL A 195 -7.78 -28.12 -4.14
CA VAL A 195 -6.93 -27.72 -5.26
C VAL A 195 -7.76 -26.93 -6.26
N PHE A 196 -7.22 -25.79 -6.69
CA PHE A 196 -7.74 -24.97 -7.78
C PHE A 196 -6.74 -24.94 -8.93
N GLU A 197 -7.23 -24.88 -10.17
CA GLU A 197 -6.38 -24.86 -11.37
C GLU A 197 -6.63 -23.57 -12.16
N GLY A 198 -5.54 -22.90 -12.57
CA GLY A 198 -5.58 -21.65 -13.34
C GLY A 198 -4.56 -21.61 -14.47
N GLU A 199 -4.88 -20.86 -15.52
CA GLU A 199 -3.94 -20.59 -16.61
C GLU A 199 -2.85 -19.59 -16.20
N THR A 200 -3.22 -18.59 -15.40
CA THR A 200 -2.33 -17.60 -14.78
C THR A 200 -2.61 -17.54 -13.29
N ILE A 201 -1.56 -17.49 -12.49
CA ILE A 201 -1.62 -17.31 -11.04
C ILE A 201 -0.95 -15.99 -10.71
N ILE A 202 -1.70 -15.07 -10.06
CA ILE A 202 -1.19 -13.79 -9.55
C ILE A 202 -1.04 -13.92 -8.04
N LEU A 203 0.17 -13.71 -7.55
CA LEU A 203 0.49 -13.80 -6.13
C LEU A 203 0.55 -12.40 -5.52
N ALA A 204 -0.52 -12.02 -4.82
CA ALA A 204 -0.73 -10.71 -4.19
C ALA A 204 -1.10 -10.84 -2.69
N ALA A 205 -0.50 -11.83 -2.01
CA ALA A 205 -0.81 -12.22 -0.63
C ALA A 205 0.02 -11.47 0.43
N GLY A 206 0.48 -10.24 0.12
CA GLY A 206 1.32 -9.46 1.03
C GLY A 206 2.56 -10.25 1.45
N TYR A 207 2.89 -10.24 2.73
CA TYR A 207 4.06 -10.94 3.26
C TYR A 207 4.03 -12.48 3.03
N GLU A 208 2.84 -13.08 3.05
CA GLU A 208 2.69 -14.53 2.80
C GLU A 208 3.13 -14.94 1.38
N SER A 209 3.21 -13.99 0.46
CA SER A 209 3.69 -14.22 -0.91
C SER A 209 5.07 -14.86 -0.94
N ARG A 210 5.96 -14.50 0.00
CA ARG A 210 7.31 -15.09 0.08
C ARG A 210 7.25 -16.60 0.29
N PHE A 211 6.43 -17.06 1.24
CA PHE A 211 6.35 -18.49 1.59
C PHE A 211 5.66 -19.29 0.48
N ILE A 212 4.63 -18.72 -0.12
CA ILE A 212 3.91 -19.36 -1.22
C ILE A 212 4.80 -19.45 -2.46
N ALA A 213 5.54 -18.39 -2.82
CA ALA A 213 6.48 -18.38 -3.96
C ALA A 213 7.60 -19.42 -3.81
N ARG A 214 8.10 -19.65 -2.60
CA ARG A 214 9.11 -20.66 -2.31
C ARG A 214 8.69 -22.08 -2.70
N THR A 215 7.39 -22.39 -2.72
CA THR A 215 6.89 -23.72 -3.10
C THR A 215 7.13 -24.03 -4.58
N VAL A 216 7.39 -23.02 -5.40
CA VAL A 216 7.79 -23.18 -6.81
C VAL A 216 9.24 -22.77 -7.09
N GLY A 217 10.02 -22.53 -6.04
CA GLY A 217 11.46 -22.24 -6.13
C GLY A 217 11.81 -20.75 -6.25
N ILE A 218 10.86 -19.84 -6.01
CA ILE A 218 11.06 -18.39 -6.04
C ILE A 218 11.18 -17.88 -4.61
N ASP A 219 12.29 -17.23 -4.26
CA ASP A 219 12.48 -16.59 -2.95
C ASP A 219 12.58 -15.07 -3.11
N VAL A 220 11.48 -14.37 -2.84
CA VAL A 220 11.47 -12.91 -2.80
C VAL A 220 12.02 -12.48 -1.44
N PRO A 221 13.13 -11.70 -1.39
CA PRO A 221 13.72 -11.29 -0.13
C PRO A 221 12.85 -10.22 0.54
N MET A 222 11.96 -10.66 1.40
CA MET A 222 11.05 -9.80 2.18
C MET A 222 11.13 -10.14 3.66
N THR A 223 10.90 -9.15 4.49
CA THR A 223 10.60 -9.29 5.92
C THR A 223 9.27 -8.63 6.23
N LYS A 224 8.73 -8.83 7.43
CA LYS A 224 7.55 -8.10 7.87
C LYS A 224 7.93 -7.05 8.92
N PHE A 225 7.19 -5.95 8.91
CA PHE A 225 7.28 -4.85 9.85
C PHE A 225 5.89 -4.54 10.39
N PHE A 226 5.77 -4.34 11.70
CA PHE A 226 4.48 -4.05 12.32
C PHE A 226 4.29 -2.55 12.41
N GLU A 227 3.35 -2.03 11.65
CA GLU A 227 2.97 -0.61 11.65
C GLU A 227 1.73 -0.42 12.51
N GLU A 228 1.74 0.57 13.38
CA GLU A 228 0.61 0.89 14.24
C GLU A 228 0.00 2.24 13.87
N CYS A 229 -1.33 2.31 13.95
CA CYS A 229 -2.10 3.50 13.72
C CYS A 229 -2.97 3.84 14.94
N LEU A 230 -3.34 5.10 15.04
CA LEU A 230 -4.30 5.58 16.02
C LEU A 230 -5.31 6.55 15.38
N VAL A 231 -6.47 6.69 16.01
CA VAL A 231 -7.47 7.67 15.63
C VAL A 231 -7.96 8.41 16.88
N THR A 232 -8.12 9.74 16.74
CA THR A 232 -8.63 10.61 17.80
C THR A 232 -10.16 10.70 17.78
N GLU A 233 -10.75 11.20 18.86
CA GLU A 233 -12.09 11.77 18.81
C GLU A 233 -12.16 12.92 17.78
N MET A 234 -13.38 13.32 17.39
CA MET A 234 -13.58 14.46 16.50
C MET A 234 -12.95 15.73 17.10
N GLN A 235 -12.23 16.46 16.29
CA GLN A 235 -11.65 17.76 16.57
C GLN A 235 -12.21 18.80 15.59
N PRO A 236 -12.22 20.08 15.96
CA PRO A 236 -12.48 21.14 15.00
C PRO A 236 -11.56 21.00 13.78
N HIS A 237 -12.04 21.42 12.62
CA HIS A 237 -11.25 21.39 11.39
C HIS A 237 -9.96 22.22 11.54
N MET A 238 -8.84 21.63 11.18
CA MET A 238 -7.51 22.25 11.28
C MET A 238 -6.81 22.34 9.92
N PHE A 239 -6.83 21.28 9.12
CA PHE A 239 -6.20 21.25 7.81
C PHE A 239 -6.71 20.05 6.97
N ASP A 240 -6.52 20.14 5.65
CA ASP A 240 -6.95 19.13 4.68
C ASP A 240 -5.80 18.28 4.13
N ILE A 241 -4.56 18.69 4.38
CA ILE A 241 -3.35 18.08 3.83
C ILE A 241 -2.96 16.81 4.57
N MET A 242 -2.12 16.00 3.92
CA MET A 242 -1.38 14.97 4.63
C MET A 242 -0.14 15.57 5.31
N LEU A 243 0.22 15.01 6.43
CA LEU A 243 1.44 15.29 7.17
C LEU A 243 2.30 14.03 7.28
N GLY A 244 3.60 14.23 7.34
CA GLY A 244 4.60 13.27 7.76
C GLY A 244 5.81 14.00 8.32
N THR A 245 6.81 13.28 8.78
CA THR A 245 8.05 13.87 9.30
C THR A 245 9.26 13.36 8.56
N ALA A 246 10.37 14.08 8.65
CA ALA A 246 11.62 13.71 8.01
C ALA A 246 12.17 12.37 8.53
N ASP A 247 11.93 12.07 9.81
CA ASP A 247 12.38 10.85 10.48
C ASP A 247 11.31 9.76 10.58
N ALA A 248 10.13 10.01 9.98
CA ALA A 248 9.00 9.11 9.96
C ALA A 248 8.36 8.83 11.33
N ASP A 249 8.51 9.75 12.31
CA ASP A 249 7.91 9.60 13.65
C ASP A 249 6.40 9.41 13.61
N PHE A 250 5.75 10.03 12.64
CA PHE A 250 4.36 9.80 12.29
C PHE A 250 4.05 10.23 10.85
N TYR A 251 2.93 9.76 10.35
CA TYR A 251 2.25 10.29 9.16
C TYR A 251 0.74 10.26 9.38
N GLY A 252 -0.01 11.13 8.71
CA GLY A 252 -1.46 11.08 8.82
C GLY A 252 -2.15 12.33 8.30
N HIS A 253 -3.46 12.42 8.60
CA HIS A 253 -4.32 13.49 8.14
C HIS A 253 -5.51 13.68 9.06
N GLN A 254 -6.24 14.78 8.91
CA GLN A 254 -7.56 14.95 9.50
C GLN A 254 -8.61 14.45 8.50
N SER A 255 -9.48 13.54 8.95
CA SER A 255 -10.60 13.07 8.13
C SER A 255 -11.67 14.15 7.98
N GLN A 256 -12.53 14.05 6.98
CA GLN A 256 -13.66 14.97 6.79
C GLN A 256 -14.64 14.95 7.97
N HIS A 257 -14.64 13.87 8.77
CA HIS A 257 -15.43 13.78 10.00
C HIS A 257 -14.76 14.43 11.21
N GLY A 258 -13.58 15.04 11.03
CA GLY A 258 -12.84 15.76 12.06
C GLY A 258 -11.87 14.93 12.89
N SER A 259 -11.92 13.61 12.87
CA SER A 259 -10.96 12.77 13.56
C SER A 259 -9.61 12.77 12.86
N PHE A 260 -8.52 12.77 13.63
CA PHE A 260 -7.18 12.59 13.11
C PHE A 260 -6.84 11.11 13.04
N VAL A 261 -6.30 10.68 11.92
CA VAL A 261 -5.76 9.32 11.70
C VAL A 261 -4.26 9.45 11.52
N PHE A 262 -3.49 8.79 12.39
CA PHE A 262 -2.03 8.78 12.34
C PHE A 262 -1.48 7.36 12.37
N GLY A 263 -0.53 7.07 11.48
CA GLY A 263 0.43 5.98 11.65
C GLY A 263 1.64 6.50 12.41
N SER A 264 2.23 5.71 13.27
CA SER A 264 3.36 6.11 14.09
C SER A 264 4.36 4.97 14.30
N ASP A 265 5.61 5.36 14.52
CA ASP A 265 6.75 4.51 14.77
C ASP A 265 7.27 4.82 16.19
N SER A 266 7.59 3.81 16.96
CA SER A 266 8.18 3.96 18.30
C SER A 266 9.70 3.81 18.30
N GLY A 267 10.28 3.35 17.22
CA GLY A 267 11.66 2.92 17.12
C GLY A 267 11.95 1.56 17.78
N LEU A 268 10.90 0.86 18.22
CA LEU A 268 11.02 -0.45 18.87
C LEU A 268 10.45 -1.59 18.02
N GLU A 269 10.00 -1.32 16.81
CA GLU A 269 9.35 -2.27 15.91
C GLU A 269 10.25 -3.45 15.56
N GLU A 270 11.56 -3.24 15.52
CA GLU A 270 12.56 -4.30 15.33
C GLU A 270 12.60 -5.31 16.49
N SER A 271 12.18 -4.89 17.69
CA SER A 271 12.12 -5.74 18.87
C SER A 271 10.83 -6.55 18.98
N ILE A 272 9.82 -6.27 18.13
CA ILE A 272 8.56 -7.02 18.12
C ILE A 272 8.82 -8.42 17.55
N ASP A 273 8.33 -9.43 18.26
CA ASP A 273 8.46 -10.83 17.82
C ASP A 273 7.70 -11.05 16.50
N LYS A 274 8.47 -11.18 15.43
CA LYS A 274 7.94 -11.37 14.06
C LYS A 274 7.35 -12.76 13.82
N SER A 275 7.50 -13.69 14.75
CA SER A 275 6.83 -15.00 14.71
C SER A 275 5.35 -14.93 15.10
N PHE A 276 4.95 -13.83 15.74
CA PHE A 276 3.58 -13.60 16.16
C PHE A 276 2.72 -13.11 14.99
N ASP A 277 1.58 -13.77 14.76
CA ASP A 277 0.53 -13.28 13.86
C ASP A 277 -0.48 -12.38 14.59
N ASP A 278 -0.20 -12.05 15.85
CA ASP A 278 -1.06 -11.20 16.66
C ASP A 278 -0.99 -9.74 16.19
N LEU A 279 -2.15 -9.16 15.99
CA LEU A 279 -2.32 -7.77 15.52
C LEU A 279 -2.61 -6.80 16.67
N ARG A 280 -2.30 -7.19 17.91
CA ARG A 280 -2.47 -6.31 19.07
C ARG A 280 -1.45 -5.19 19.07
N THR A 281 -1.94 -3.98 19.27
CA THR A 281 -1.09 -2.80 19.43
C THR A 281 -0.37 -2.80 20.76
N THR A 282 0.78 -2.13 20.80
CA THR A 282 1.55 -1.92 22.02
C THR A 282 1.19 -0.59 22.68
N SER A 283 1.28 -0.51 24.01
CA SER A 283 1.13 0.75 24.74
C SER A 283 2.30 1.72 24.48
N ILE A 284 3.42 1.21 24.00
CA ILE A 284 4.64 1.99 23.74
C ILE A 284 4.48 2.79 22.47
N THR A 285 4.05 2.17 21.37
CA THR A 285 3.91 2.84 20.06
C THR A 285 2.86 3.95 20.12
N ALA A 286 1.69 3.69 20.72
CA ALA A 286 0.66 4.73 20.88
C ALA A 286 1.19 5.94 21.68
N SER A 287 1.93 5.68 22.76
CA SER A 287 2.53 6.75 23.59
C SER A 287 3.62 7.52 22.84
N ALA A 288 4.46 6.84 22.07
CA ALA A 288 5.51 7.46 21.26
C ALA A 288 4.89 8.32 20.15
N GLY A 289 3.90 7.78 19.43
CA GLY A 289 3.15 8.49 18.39
C GLY A 289 2.47 9.73 18.93
N CYS A 290 1.76 9.66 20.06
CA CYS A 290 1.14 10.84 20.69
C CYS A 290 2.18 11.90 21.03
N ARG A 291 3.33 11.51 21.57
CA ARG A 291 4.42 12.46 21.88
C ARG A 291 4.95 13.15 20.63
N ALA A 292 5.19 12.40 19.56
CA ALA A 292 5.63 12.95 18.28
C ALA A 292 4.59 13.91 17.72
N ILE A 293 3.32 13.48 17.65
CA ILE A 293 2.20 14.30 17.14
C ILE A 293 2.08 15.61 17.91
N MET A 294 2.05 15.57 19.25
CA MET A 294 1.99 16.77 20.10
C MET A 294 3.18 17.70 19.88
N GLY A 295 4.36 17.15 19.62
CA GLY A 295 5.54 17.94 19.30
C GLY A 295 5.43 18.72 17.98
N TYR A 296 4.62 18.25 17.04
CA TYR A 296 4.39 18.93 15.76
C TYR A 296 3.05 19.67 15.71
N ILE A 297 2.02 19.19 16.42
CA ILE A 297 0.68 19.77 16.47
C ILE A 297 0.27 19.94 17.95
N PRO A 298 0.79 20.97 18.67
CA PRO A 298 0.55 21.12 20.10
C PRO A 298 -0.94 21.22 20.49
N LYS A 299 -1.79 21.68 19.59
CA LYS A 299 -3.26 21.76 19.81
C LYS A 299 -3.94 20.42 20.01
N LEU A 300 -3.28 19.31 19.65
CA LEU A 300 -3.81 17.96 19.84
C LEU A 300 -3.44 17.35 21.22
N ALA A 301 -2.81 18.11 22.12
CA ALA A 301 -2.41 17.61 23.43
C ALA A 301 -3.57 17.07 24.28
N ASP A 302 -4.75 17.65 24.14
CA ASP A 302 -5.96 17.26 24.89
C ASP A 302 -6.89 16.31 24.12
N ALA A 303 -6.55 15.99 22.86
CA ALA A 303 -7.36 15.10 22.03
C ALA A 303 -7.29 13.65 22.55
N LYS A 304 -8.45 13.02 22.73
CA LYS A 304 -8.51 11.64 23.22
C LYS A 304 -8.32 10.65 22.08
N ILE A 305 -7.54 9.62 22.34
CA ILE A 305 -7.42 8.49 21.41
C ILE A 305 -8.64 7.58 21.59
N VAL A 306 -9.36 7.34 20.51
CA VAL A 306 -10.57 6.50 20.49
C VAL A 306 -10.23 5.05 20.18
N ARG A 307 -9.23 4.84 19.32
CA ARG A 307 -8.82 3.49 18.89
C ARG A 307 -7.36 3.49 18.44
N THR A 308 -6.70 2.37 18.69
CA THR A 308 -5.43 1.99 18.04
C THR A 308 -5.62 0.66 17.30
N TRP A 309 -4.85 0.47 16.24
CA TRP A 309 -4.79 -0.79 15.49
C TRP A 309 -3.43 -0.92 14.84
N GLY A 310 -3.07 -2.12 14.42
CA GLY A 310 -1.82 -2.37 13.72
C GLY A 310 -1.97 -3.38 12.60
N GLY A 311 -0.99 -3.42 11.73
CA GLY A 311 -0.92 -4.33 10.61
C GLY A 311 0.52 -4.65 10.22
N TRP A 312 0.70 -5.85 9.66
CA TRP A 312 1.98 -6.24 9.10
C TRP A 312 2.15 -5.68 7.69
N CYS A 313 3.24 -4.96 7.49
CA CYS A 313 3.71 -4.53 6.17
C CYS A 313 4.73 -5.53 5.63
N ASP A 314 4.68 -5.79 4.33
CA ASP A 314 5.64 -6.59 3.59
C ASP A 314 6.81 -5.70 3.13
N LEU A 315 7.92 -5.74 3.85
CA LEU A 315 9.12 -4.99 3.49
C LEU A 315 9.98 -5.78 2.51
N CYS A 316 10.12 -5.31 1.29
CA CYS A 316 11.11 -5.81 0.36
C CYS A 316 12.51 -5.36 0.78
N PHE A 317 13.52 -6.20 0.57
CA PHE A 317 14.91 -5.96 1.01
C PHE A 317 15.47 -4.62 0.52
N ASP A 318 15.15 -4.23 -0.72
CA ASP A 318 15.59 -2.96 -1.32
C ASP A 318 14.54 -1.83 -1.24
N GLY A 319 13.47 -2.04 -0.48
CA GLY A 319 12.40 -1.06 -0.27
C GLY A 319 11.42 -0.89 -1.43
N VAL A 320 11.55 -1.67 -2.51
CA VAL A 320 10.76 -1.52 -3.75
C VAL A 320 9.99 -2.81 -4.05
N PRO A 321 8.72 -2.74 -4.47
CA PRO A 321 7.92 -3.93 -4.71
C PRO A 321 8.45 -4.78 -5.86
N VAL A 322 8.04 -6.05 -5.86
CA VAL A 322 8.18 -6.93 -7.00
C VAL A 322 6.85 -6.98 -7.75
N ILE A 323 6.86 -6.49 -8.98
CA ILE A 323 5.75 -6.62 -9.93
C ILE A 323 6.38 -7.22 -11.18
N ASP A 324 6.20 -8.52 -11.36
CA ASP A 324 6.94 -9.24 -12.39
C ASP A 324 6.22 -10.50 -12.86
N ARG A 325 6.45 -10.84 -14.12
CA ARG A 325 6.14 -12.16 -14.70
C ARG A 325 7.40 -13.02 -14.57
N VAL A 326 7.32 -14.06 -13.77
CA VAL A 326 8.49 -14.89 -13.44
C VAL A 326 8.81 -15.86 -14.59
N ASP A 327 9.88 -15.61 -15.32
CA ASP A 327 10.27 -16.42 -16.49
C ASP A 327 10.61 -17.86 -16.12
N GLU A 328 11.21 -18.11 -14.95
CA GLU A 328 11.54 -19.46 -14.46
C GLU A 328 10.30 -20.27 -14.05
N VAL A 329 9.17 -19.62 -13.89
CA VAL A 329 7.89 -20.23 -13.51
C VAL A 329 6.78 -19.67 -14.39
N PRO A 330 6.72 -20.02 -15.67
CA PRO A 330 5.68 -19.54 -16.57
C PRO A 330 4.28 -19.74 -15.99
N GLY A 331 3.44 -18.73 -16.12
CA GLY A 331 2.09 -18.70 -15.52
C GLY A 331 2.02 -18.10 -14.13
N LEU A 332 3.16 -17.72 -13.53
CA LEU A 332 3.21 -16.98 -12.26
C LEU A 332 3.50 -15.48 -12.49
N ILE A 333 2.70 -14.63 -11.87
CA ILE A 333 2.93 -13.19 -11.76
C ILE A 333 3.04 -12.84 -10.28
N LEU A 334 4.05 -12.08 -9.90
CA LEU A 334 4.27 -11.58 -8.54
C LEU A 334 3.77 -10.14 -8.42
N ALA A 335 3.13 -9.82 -7.29
CA ALA A 335 2.75 -8.47 -6.89
C ALA A 335 2.84 -8.38 -5.36
N CYS A 336 4.05 -8.19 -4.83
CA CYS A 336 4.31 -8.23 -3.39
C CYS A 336 5.50 -7.37 -2.99
N GLY A 337 5.74 -7.22 -1.68
CA GLY A 337 6.83 -6.43 -1.15
C GLY A 337 6.60 -4.92 -1.27
N PHE A 338 5.37 -4.46 -1.12
CA PHE A 338 4.99 -3.06 -1.34
C PHE A 338 5.51 -2.08 -0.28
N THR A 339 6.17 -2.57 0.75
CA THR A 339 6.90 -1.75 1.73
C THR A 339 6.03 -0.63 2.36
N GLY A 340 4.76 -0.97 2.68
CA GLY A 340 3.78 -0.01 3.21
C GLY A 340 3.18 0.95 2.16
N HIS A 341 3.55 0.85 0.88
CA HIS A 341 3.13 1.78 -0.18
C HIS A 341 1.98 1.27 -1.08
N GLY A 342 1.52 0.04 -0.89
CA GLY A 342 0.61 -0.64 -1.80
C GLY A 342 -0.78 -0.01 -1.96
N PHE A 343 -1.26 0.77 -0.97
CA PHE A 343 -2.59 1.38 -1.05
C PHE A 343 -2.69 2.45 -2.14
N GLY A 344 -1.85 3.48 -2.06
CA GLY A 344 -1.92 4.61 -2.97
C GLY A 344 -1.65 4.26 -4.44
N THR A 345 -0.96 3.15 -4.69
CA THR A 345 -0.60 2.68 -6.03
C THR A 345 -1.53 1.61 -6.59
N ALA A 346 -2.44 1.07 -5.78
CA ALA A 346 -3.24 -0.10 -6.13
C ALA A 346 -4.05 0.03 -7.44
N PRO A 347 -4.63 1.17 -7.81
CA PRO A 347 -5.30 1.30 -9.10
C PRO A 347 -4.34 1.03 -10.27
N ALA A 348 -3.14 1.64 -10.27
CA ALA A 348 -2.14 1.41 -11.32
C ALA A 348 -1.60 -0.01 -11.31
N VAL A 349 -1.34 -0.58 -10.12
CA VAL A 349 -0.89 -1.97 -9.97
C VAL A 349 -1.94 -2.92 -10.57
N GLY A 350 -3.21 -2.76 -10.22
CA GLY A 350 -4.29 -3.60 -10.76
C GLY A 350 -4.39 -3.51 -12.28
N LEU A 351 -4.27 -2.30 -12.83
CA LEU A 351 -4.27 -2.07 -14.28
C LEU A 351 -3.07 -2.76 -14.94
N MET A 352 -1.85 -2.56 -14.44
CA MET A 352 -0.63 -3.18 -14.97
C MET A 352 -0.70 -4.70 -14.94
N LEU A 353 -1.15 -5.29 -13.82
CA LEU A 353 -1.32 -6.75 -13.72
C LEU A 353 -2.34 -7.27 -14.74
N SER A 354 -3.41 -6.52 -15.00
CA SER A 354 -4.39 -6.88 -16.03
C SER A 354 -3.81 -6.81 -17.45
N GLN A 355 -2.95 -5.83 -17.72
CA GLN A 355 -2.21 -5.71 -18.99
C GLN A 355 -1.21 -6.87 -19.16
N MET A 356 -0.47 -7.19 -18.09
CA MET A 356 0.43 -8.35 -18.11
C MET A 356 -0.31 -9.64 -18.44
N VAL A 357 -1.49 -9.90 -17.84
CA VAL A 357 -2.31 -11.09 -18.16
C VAL A 357 -2.74 -11.10 -19.62
N ALA A 358 -3.12 -9.93 -20.16
CA ALA A 358 -3.50 -9.80 -21.56
C ALA A 358 -2.34 -9.90 -22.55
N GLY A 359 -1.09 -9.90 -22.05
CA GLY A 359 0.10 -9.90 -22.91
C GLY A 359 0.40 -8.55 -23.56
N GLU A 360 -0.14 -7.47 -22.98
CA GLU A 360 0.08 -6.10 -23.41
C GLU A 360 1.27 -5.45 -22.65
N ASP A 361 1.78 -4.36 -23.21
CA ASP A 361 2.72 -3.52 -22.48
C ASP A 361 2.02 -2.81 -21.32
N THR A 362 2.73 -2.64 -20.22
CA THR A 362 2.23 -1.92 -19.04
C THR A 362 2.23 -0.41 -19.29
N ILE A 363 1.33 0.30 -18.57
CA ILE A 363 1.18 1.77 -18.65
C ILE A 363 2.47 2.55 -18.43
N VAL A 364 3.43 1.95 -17.73
CA VAL A 364 4.79 2.46 -17.51
C VAL A 364 5.78 1.29 -17.60
N ASP A 365 7.05 1.60 -17.85
CA ASP A 365 8.11 0.58 -17.74
C ASP A 365 8.29 0.14 -16.30
N ILE A 366 8.16 -1.16 -16.06
CA ILE A 366 8.32 -1.82 -14.74
C ILE A 366 9.54 -2.74 -14.68
N SER A 367 10.45 -2.66 -15.62
CA SER A 367 11.65 -3.51 -15.68
C SER A 367 12.49 -3.44 -14.39
N SER A 368 12.54 -2.26 -13.77
CA SER A 368 13.21 -2.03 -12.48
C SER A 368 12.51 -2.72 -11.29
N LEU A 369 11.26 -3.16 -11.44
CA LEU A 369 10.47 -3.87 -10.43
C LEU A 369 10.57 -5.40 -10.57
N SER A 370 11.33 -5.87 -11.58
CA SER A 370 11.48 -7.30 -11.83
C SER A 370 12.14 -8.03 -10.65
N TYR A 371 11.68 -9.25 -10.39
CA TYR A 371 12.28 -10.19 -9.44
C TYR A 371 13.75 -10.50 -9.80
N ASP A 372 14.13 -10.43 -11.07
CA ASP A 372 15.46 -10.72 -11.56
C ASP A 372 16.57 -9.88 -10.91
N ARG A 373 16.24 -8.70 -10.37
CA ARG A 373 17.17 -7.83 -9.63
C ARG A 373 17.75 -8.50 -8.38
N PHE A 374 17.13 -9.59 -7.91
CA PHE A 374 17.61 -10.36 -6.75
C PHE A 374 18.39 -11.61 -7.10
N LYS A 375 18.50 -11.96 -8.38
CA LYS A 375 19.25 -13.16 -8.81
C LYS A 375 20.73 -13.10 -8.47
N SER A 376 21.30 -11.91 -8.40
CA SER A 376 22.69 -11.67 -8.01
C SER A 376 22.96 -11.77 -6.50
N LEU A 377 21.91 -11.90 -5.67
CA LEU A 377 22.03 -12.04 -4.22
C LEU A 377 22.07 -13.51 -3.75
N LYS A 378 22.01 -14.46 -4.69
CA LYS A 378 22.03 -15.91 -4.42
C LYS A 378 23.44 -16.47 -4.35
#